data_82f67a26ead6d64be66cb9bb6d9eb0ba
#
_entry.id   82f67a26ead6d64be66cb9bb6d9eb0ba
#
_cell.length_a   1.000
_cell.length_b   1.000
_cell.length_c   1.000
_cell.angle_alpha   90.00
_cell.angle_beta   90.00
_cell.angle_gamma   90.00
#
_symmetry.space_group_name_H-M   'P 1'
#
loop_
_entity.id
_entity.type
_entity.pdbx_description
1 polymer ?
#
loop_
_entity_poly.entity_id
_entity_poly.type
_entity_poly.pdbx_seq_one_letter_code
_entity_poly.pdbx_strand_id
1 'polypeptide(L)'
;MKNIVTRPTKQIYQNYTKEDFKVWNILFKRQLKNLNDIVAEEFIVALKELNFRAEKIPNFIEINNTLKNTTGWTIKTVPNISPPEEFFSYLSKKKFTTTCWLRSMSQIDYLEEPDMFHDVFAHVPLLSNKEYTSFFKEIGQIAMSVIDDPVKLKKLQRIYWFTIEFGLIKKHDKFKIYGAGIISSKEESK
;
A
#
# COMPACT_ATOMS: atom_id res chain seq x y z
N MET A 1 -12.03 27.74 -9.65
CA MET A 1 -12.65 26.39 -9.69
C MET A 1 -11.51 25.40 -9.72
N LYS A 2 -11.33 24.56 -8.69
CA LYS A 2 -10.37 23.43 -8.75
C LYS A 2 -10.91 22.46 -9.79
N ASN A 3 -10.13 22.19 -10.84
CA ASN A 3 -10.46 21.13 -11.80
C ASN A 3 -10.59 19.82 -11.00
N ILE A 4 -11.80 19.31 -10.88
CA ILE A 4 -12.03 17.98 -10.29
C ILE A 4 -11.47 16.98 -11.27
N VAL A 5 -10.26 16.52 -11.02
CA VAL A 5 -9.67 15.41 -11.77
C VAL A 5 -10.45 14.16 -11.42
N THR A 6 -11.25 13.65 -12.36
CA THR A 6 -11.96 12.39 -12.17
C THR A 6 -10.95 11.25 -12.20
N ARG A 7 -10.68 10.65 -11.02
CA ARG A 7 -9.75 9.55 -10.87
C ARG A 7 -10.43 8.20 -11.15
N PRO A 8 -9.72 7.23 -11.73
CA PRO A 8 -10.31 5.96 -12.12
C PRO A 8 -10.69 5.10 -10.90
N THR A 9 -11.83 4.41 -10.99
CA THR A 9 -12.31 3.44 -10.00
C THR A 9 -12.01 1.99 -10.37
N LYS A 10 -11.31 1.78 -11.50
CA LYS A 10 -10.90 0.47 -12.02
C LYS A 10 -9.60 0.62 -12.79
N GLN A 11 -8.69 -0.31 -12.61
CA GLN A 11 -7.49 -0.37 -13.44
C GLN A 11 -7.85 -0.81 -14.87
N ILE A 12 -7.54 0.05 -15.84
CA ILE A 12 -7.52 -0.26 -17.27
C ILE A 12 -6.08 -0.17 -17.70
N TYR A 13 -5.41 -1.33 -17.79
CA TYR A 13 -3.95 -1.39 -17.94
C TYR A 13 -3.45 -0.66 -19.19
N GLN A 14 -4.23 -0.66 -20.25
CA GLN A 14 -3.92 -0.01 -21.54
C GLN A 14 -3.92 1.53 -21.45
N ASN A 15 -4.48 2.10 -20.40
CA ASN A 15 -4.53 3.55 -20.21
C ASN A 15 -3.22 4.11 -19.64
N TYR A 16 -2.31 3.26 -19.13
CA TYR A 16 -1.02 3.75 -18.64
C TYR A 16 -0.16 4.28 -19.78
N THR A 17 0.33 5.49 -19.57
CA THR A 17 1.15 6.24 -20.52
C THR A 17 2.63 5.87 -20.38
N LYS A 18 3.45 6.31 -21.34
CA LYS A 18 4.91 6.20 -21.24
C LYS A 18 5.46 6.93 -20.01
N GLU A 19 4.81 8.01 -19.57
CA GLU A 19 5.19 8.74 -18.37
C GLU A 19 4.92 7.89 -17.13
N ASP A 20 3.77 7.22 -17.02
CA ASP A 20 3.43 6.35 -15.89
C ASP A 20 4.46 5.22 -15.72
N PHE A 21 4.85 4.57 -16.82
CA PHE A 21 5.90 3.54 -16.78
C PHE A 21 7.26 4.11 -16.35
N LYS A 22 7.60 5.31 -16.77
CA LYS A 22 8.84 5.98 -16.37
C LYS A 22 8.83 6.37 -14.90
N VAL A 23 7.73 6.94 -14.42
CA VAL A 23 7.53 7.29 -13.00
C VAL A 23 7.64 6.05 -12.13
N TRP A 24 6.90 4.98 -12.44
CA TRP A 24 6.98 3.70 -11.73
C TRP A 24 8.42 3.17 -11.67
N ASN A 25 9.11 3.12 -12.80
CA ASN A 25 10.49 2.61 -12.88
C ASN A 25 11.45 3.40 -11.98
N ILE A 26 11.38 4.74 -12.02
CA ILE A 26 12.25 5.60 -11.22
C ILE A 26 11.96 5.41 -9.73
N LEU A 27 10.69 5.45 -9.33
CA LEU A 27 10.28 5.30 -7.93
C LEU A 27 10.67 3.92 -7.40
N PHE A 28 10.41 2.86 -8.16
CA PHE A 28 10.74 1.49 -7.78
C PHE A 28 12.24 1.30 -7.54
N LYS A 29 13.08 1.69 -8.50
CA LYS A 29 14.54 1.58 -8.38
C LYS A 29 15.10 2.42 -7.24
N ARG A 30 14.58 3.64 -7.09
CA ARG A 30 14.99 4.54 -6.01
C ARG A 30 14.70 3.95 -4.63
N GLN A 31 13.46 3.48 -4.42
CA GLN A 31 13.08 2.93 -3.13
C GLN A 31 13.79 1.61 -2.82
N LEU A 32 13.95 0.70 -3.77
CA LEU A 32 14.75 -0.50 -3.51
C LEU A 32 16.20 -0.19 -3.10
N LYS A 33 16.78 0.85 -3.69
CA LYS A 33 18.13 1.30 -3.29
C LYS A 33 18.15 1.87 -1.87
N ASN A 34 17.17 2.71 -1.52
CA ASN A 34 17.09 3.31 -0.18
C ASN A 34 16.78 2.29 0.90
N LEU A 35 15.96 1.29 0.59
CA LEU A 35 15.48 0.27 1.53
C LEU A 35 16.48 -0.88 1.71
N ASN A 36 17.56 -0.90 0.93
CA ASN A 36 18.57 -1.97 1.05
C ASN A 36 19.07 -2.09 2.49
N ASP A 37 19.08 -3.31 3.01
CA ASP A 37 19.52 -3.67 4.36
C ASP A 37 18.71 -3.07 5.53
N ILE A 38 17.71 -2.22 5.29
CA ILE A 38 16.89 -1.60 6.36
C ILE A 38 15.42 -2.05 6.35
N VAL A 39 14.92 -2.58 5.24
CA VAL A 39 13.55 -3.11 5.15
C VAL A 39 13.46 -4.55 5.68
N ALA A 40 12.30 -4.95 6.14
CA ALA A 40 12.03 -6.34 6.54
C ALA A 40 12.20 -7.30 5.35
N GLU A 41 12.83 -8.44 5.58
CA GLU A 41 13.08 -9.45 4.54
C GLU A 41 11.79 -9.96 3.90
N GLU A 42 10.74 -10.05 4.69
CA GLU A 42 9.40 -10.44 4.23
C GLU A 42 8.87 -9.55 3.13
N PHE A 43 9.18 -8.25 3.16
CA PHE A 43 8.81 -7.33 2.10
C PHE A 43 9.54 -7.65 0.79
N ILE A 44 10.83 -7.94 0.85
CA ILE A 44 11.63 -8.28 -0.33
C ILE A 44 11.19 -9.62 -0.93
N VAL A 45 10.89 -10.61 -0.08
CA VAL A 45 10.35 -11.91 -0.52
C VAL A 45 9.01 -11.70 -1.21
N ALA A 46 8.11 -10.94 -0.59
CA ALA A 46 6.78 -10.65 -1.11
C ALA A 46 6.78 -9.90 -2.45
N LEU A 47 7.72 -8.95 -2.66
CA LEU A 47 7.90 -8.30 -3.96
C LEU A 47 8.20 -9.30 -5.08
N LYS A 48 9.02 -10.32 -4.78
CA LYS A 48 9.38 -11.38 -5.74
C LYS A 48 8.19 -12.32 -6.00
N GLU A 49 7.48 -12.74 -4.95
CA GLU A 49 6.30 -13.61 -5.04
C GLU A 49 5.19 -12.99 -5.89
N LEU A 50 4.97 -11.69 -5.74
CA LEU A 50 4.00 -10.92 -6.52
C LEU A 50 4.55 -10.45 -7.87
N ASN A 51 5.79 -10.84 -8.21
CA ASN A 51 6.46 -10.50 -9.47
C ASN A 51 6.52 -8.99 -9.75
N PHE A 52 6.75 -8.19 -8.70
CA PHE A 52 6.92 -6.74 -8.84
C PHE A 52 8.26 -6.43 -9.46
N ARG A 53 8.26 -5.56 -10.49
CA ARG A 53 9.44 -5.17 -11.25
C ARG A 53 9.42 -3.69 -11.58
N ALA A 54 10.61 -3.12 -11.75
CA ALA A 54 10.76 -1.72 -12.16
C ALA A 54 10.21 -1.45 -13.58
N GLU A 55 10.25 -2.45 -14.44
CA GLU A 55 9.90 -2.33 -15.87
C GLU A 55 8.41 -2.56 -16.17
N LYS A 56 7.65 -2.98 -15.14
CA LYS A 56 6.23 -3.34 -15.32
C LYS A 56 5.39 -2.75 -14.22
N ILE A 57 4.43 -1.91 -14.57
CA ILE A 57 3.35 -1.50 -13.64
C ILE A 57 2.57 -2.76 -13.22
N PRO A 58 2.32 -3.00 -11.92
CA PRO A 58 1.61 -4.18 -11.46
C PRO A 58 0.20 -4.29 -12.04
N ASN A 59 -0.18 -5.49 -12.48
CA ASN A 59 -1.52 -5.77 -12.97
C ASN A 59 -2.38 -6.28 -11.80
N PHE A 60 -3.48 -5.61 -11.50
CA PHE A 60 -4.33 -5.91 -10.35
C PHE A 60 -5.05 -7.27 -10.46
N ILE A 61 -5.27 -7.77 -11.67
CA ILE A 61 -5.81 -9.12 -11.86
C ILE A 61 -4.78 -10.16 -11.45
N GLU A 62 -3.52 -10.00 -11.87
CA GLU A 62 -2.41 -10.90 -11.49
C GLU A 62 -2.19 -10.88 -9.97
N ILE A 63 -2.13 -9.68 -9.36
CA ILE A 63 -2.01 -9.52 -7.90
C ILE A 63 -3.14 -10.24 -7.18
N ASN A 64 -4.39 -9.98 -7.56
CA ASN A 64 -5.56 -10.58 -6.91
C ASN A 64 -5.57 -12.11 -7.01
N ASN A 65 -5.12 -12.67 -8.13
CA ASN A 65 -5.02 -14.12 -8.28
C ASN A 65 -3.98 -14.71 -7.31
N THR A 66 -2.81 -14.07 -7.19
CA THR A 66 -1.77 -14.51 -6.25
C THR A 66 -2.22 -14.37 -4.80
N LEU A 67 -2.74 -13.22 -4.39
CA LEU A 67 -3.18 -12.96 -3.03
C LEU A 67 -4.34 -13.88 -2.59
N LYS A 68 -5.29 -14.17 -3.48
CA LYS A 68 -6.37 -15.13 -3.19
C LYS A 68 -5.84 -16.51 -2.83
N ASN A 69 -4.80 -16.95 -3.55
CA ASN A 69 -4.22 -18.28 -3.35
C ASN A 69 -3.29 -18.35 -2.13
N THR A 70 -2.69 -17.24 -1.70
CA THR A 70 -1.75 -17.20 -0.57
C THR A 70 -2.43 -16.92 0.76
N THR A 71 -3.19 -15.83 0.87
CA THR A 71 -3.79 -15.36 2.12
C THR A 71 -5.31 -15.21 2.06
N GLY A 72 -5.91 -15.35 0.87
CA GLY A 72 -7.32 -15.10 0.63
C GLY A 72 -7.68 -13.60 0.55
N TRP A 73 -6.68 -12.72 0.46
CA TRP A 73 -6.88 -11.27 0.31
C TRP A 73 -7.06 -10.86 -1.13
N THR A 74 -7.61 -9.66 -1.31
CA THR A 74 -7.71 -9.00 -2.61
C THR A 74 -7.50 -7.50 -2.45
N ILE A 75 -7.10 -6.83 -3.53
CA ILE A 75 -7.12 -5.38 -3.60
C ILE A 75 -8.42 -4.90 -4.26
N LYS A 76 -8.94 -3.77 -3.78
CA LYS A 76 -10.12 -3.08 -4.29
C LYS A 76 -9.71 -1.69 -4.76
N THR A 77 -9.91 -1.41 -6.04
CA THR A 77 -9.60 -0.09 -6.58
C THR A 77 -10.60 0.96 -6.10
N VAL A 78 -10.07 2.07 -5.63
CA VAL A 78 -10.78 3.28 -5.20
C VAL A 78 -10.17 4.50 -5.90
N PRO A 79 -10.95 5.58 -6.13
CA PRO A 79 -10.41 6.77 -6.79
C PRO A 79 -9.43 7.57 -5.91
N ASN A 80 -9.70 7.61 -4.61
CA ASN A 80 -8.96 8.39 -3.60
C ASN A 80 -8.94 7.63 -2.28
N ILE A 81 -8.39 8.25 -1.22
CA ILE A 81 -8.47 7.72 0.15
C ILE A 81 -9.93 7.46 0.51
N SER A 82 -10.22 6.22 0.91
CA SER A 82 -11.55 5.85 1.39
C SER A 82 -11.86 6.47 2.75
N PRO A 83 -13.12 6.84 3.04
CA PRO A 83 -13.55 7.17 4.39
C PRO A 83 -13.20 6.03 5.37
N PRO A 84 -12.89 6.34 6.64
CA PRO A 84 -12.46 5.33 7.62
C PRO A 84 -13.42 4.14 7.75
N GLU A 85 -14.72 4.39 7.74
CA GLU A 85 -15.76 3.38 7.86
C GLU A 85 -15.71 2.40 6.69
N GLU A 86 -15.57 2.93 5.48
CA GLU A 86 -15.45 2.13 4.27
C GLU A 86 -14.14 1.33 4.25
N PHE A 87 -13.04 2.00 4.58
CA PHE A 87 -11.71 1.40 4.64
C PHE A 87 -11.67 0.19 5.60
N PHE A 88 -12.08 0.38 6.85
CA PHE A 88 -12.08 -0.70 7.84
C PHE A 88 -13.10 -1.80 7.51
N SER A 89 -14.24 -1.46 6.89
CA SER A 89 -15.19 -2.45 6.38
C SER A 89 -14.55 -3.34 5.32
N TYR A 90 -13.73 -2.79 4.43
CA TYR A 90 -12.99 -3.60 3.45
C TYR A 90 -11.92 -4.47 4.13
N LEU A 91 -11.14 -3.93 5.06
CA LEU A 91 -10.13 -4.70 5.80
C LEU A 91 -10.75 -5.92 6.52
N SER A 92 -11.89 -5.73 7.20
CA SER A 92 -12.61 -6.82 7.88
C SER A 92 -13.03 -7.96 6.94
N LYS A 93 -13.19 -7.66 5.64
CA LYS A 93 -13.58 -8.57 4.55
C LYS A 93 -12.38 -9.04 3.71
N LYS A 94 -11.14 -8.91 4.23
CA LYS A 94 -9.90 -9.24 3.53
C LYS A 94 -9.73 -8.51 2.19
N LYS A 95 -10.08 -7.24 2.15
CA LYS A 95 -9.88 -6.37 0.99
C LYS A 95 -9.07 -5.15 1.39
N PHE A 96 -8.03 -4.85 0.64
CA PHE A 96 -7.25 -3.63 0.80
C PHE A 96 -7.61 -2.64 -0.31
N THR A 97 -7.90 -1.39 0.04
CA THR A 97 -8.22 -0.35 -0.95
C THR A 97 -6.94 0.24 -1.53
N THR A 98 -6.89 0.38 -2.85
CA THR A 98 -5.75 0.97 -3.57
C THR A 98 -6.23 1.92 -4.65
N THR A 99 -5.50 2.98 -4.89
CA THR A 99 -5.61 3.75 -6.12
C THR A 99 -4.95 3.00 -7.29
N CYS A 100 -5.28 3.36 -8.52
CA CYS A 100 -4.66 2.80 -9.73
C CYS A 100 -4.10 3.87 -10.67
N TRP A 101 -3.89 5.08 -10.17
CA TRP A 101 -3.26 6.18 -10.90
C TRP A 101 -1.89 6.50 -10.27
N LEU A 102 -0.96 6.99 -11.07
CA LEU A 102 0.36 7.40 -10.64
C LEU A 102 0.50 8.93 -10.66
N ARG A 103 1.35 9.45 -9.80
CA ARG A 103 1.79 10.84 -9.82
C ARG A 103 2.47 11.17 -11.15
N SER A 104 2.45 12.43 -11.54
CA SER A 104 3.20 12.89 -12.71
C SER A 104 4.71 12.98 -12.42
N MET A 105 5.52 13.12 -13.48
CA MET A 105 6.95 13.31 -13.34
C MET A 105 7.30 14.59 -12.54
N SER A 106 6.49 15.63 -12.64
CA SER A 106 6.67 16.86 -11.86
C SER A 106 6.43 16.68 -10.36
N GLN A 107 5.72 15.65 -9.96
CA GLN A 107 5.38 15.31 -8.58
C GLN A 107 6.21 14.13 -8.03
N ILE A 108 7.27 13.72 -8.74
CA ILE A 108 7.99 12.48 -8.45
C ILE A 108 8.63 12.45 -7.06
N ASP A 109 9.00 13.59 -6.52
CA ASP A 109 9.63 13.67 -5.19
C ASP A 109 8.64 13.90 -4.05
N TYR A 110 7.51 14.55 -4.34
CA TYR A 110 6.49 14.84 -3.34
C TYR A 110 5.08 14.79 -3.93
N LEU A 111 4.18 14.15 -3.23
CA LEU A 111 2.77 14.10 -3.53
C LEU A 111 1.98 14.19 -2.22
N GLU A 112 1.00 15.10 -2.16
CA GLU A 112 0.18 15.32 -0.96
C GLU A 112 -0.76 14.15 -0.66
N GLU A 113 -1.36 13.57 -1.70
CA GLU A 113 -2.26 12.43 -1.58
C GLU A 113 -1.55 11.13 -2.02
N PRO A 114 -1.75 9.99 -1.34
CA PRO A 114 -1.18 8.72 -1.75
C PRO A 114 -1.68 8.31 -3.15
N ASP A 115 -0.76 7.86 -3.97
CA ASP A 115 -1.02 7.30 -5.30
C ASP A 115 -0.78 5.78 -5.32
N MET A 116 -0.94 5.17 -6.48
CA MET A 116 -0.71 3.74 -6.67
C MET A 116 0.70 3.30 -6.23
N PHE A 117 1.72 4.16 -6.33
CA PHE A 117 3.04 3.77 -5.87
C PHE A 117 3.05 3.55 -4.35
N HIS A 118 2.47 4.45 -3.58
CA HIS A 118 2.30 4.25 -2.14
C HIS A 118 1.43 3.01 -1.86
N ASP A 119 0.21 2.99 -2.40
CA ASP A 119 -0.77 1.96 -2.06
C ASP A 119 -0.30 0.56 -2.49
N VAL A 120 0.25 0.42 -3.70
CA VAL A 120 0.53 -0.88 -4.28
C VAL A 120 1.97 -1.32 -4.02
N PHE A 121 2.97 -0.45 -4.22
CA PHE A 121 4.35 -0.84 -3.96
C PHE A 121 4.62 -1.09 -2.48
N ALA A 122 4.09 -0.24 -1.59
CA ALA A 122 4.46 -0.31 -0.19
C ALA A 122 3.54 -1.21 0.66
N HIS A 123 2.23 -1.24 0.43
CA HIS A 123 1.31 -2.05 1.23
C HIS A 123 1.09 -3.46 0.67
N VAL A 124 0.88 -3.57 -0.65
CA VAL A 124 0.38 -4.82 -1.25
C VAL A 124 1.33 -6.00 -1.09
N PRO A 125 2.66 -5.87 -1.16
CA PRO A 125 3.54 -7.01 -0.99
C PRO A 125 3.30 -7.77 0.31
N LEU A 126 3.19 -7.07 1.45
CA LEU A 126 2.97 -7.72 2.74
C LEU A 126 1.58 -8.37 2.90
N LEU A 127 0.64 -8.13 1.98
CA LEU A 127 -0.62 -8.87 1.96
C LEU A 127 -0.45 -10.36 1.56
N SER A 128 0.72 -10.78 1.07
CA SER A 128 1.06 -12.19 0.90
C SER A 128 1.49 -12.87 2.20
N ASN A 129 1.80 -12.11 3.26
CA ASN A 129 2.19 -12.63 4.57
C ASN A 129 0.96 -12.88 5.46
N LYS A 130 0.83 -14.10 6.03
CA LYS A 130 -0.34 -14.52 6.80
C LYS A 130 -0.46 -13.80 8.15
N GLU A 131 0.65 -13.60 8.85
CA GLU A 131 0.69 -12.94 10.14
C GLU A 131 0.29 -11.46 9.99
N TYR A 132 0.86 -10.79 9.01
CA TYR A 132 0.53 -9.41 8.69
C TYR A 132 -0.95 -9.24 8.31
N THR A 133 -1.48 -10.12 7.47
CA THR A 133 -2.89 -10.07 7.05
C THR A 133 -3.88 -10.46 8.14
N SER A 134 -3.49 -11.31 9.10
CA SER A 134 -4.31 -11.58 10.29
C SER A 134 -4.47 -10.32 11.12
N PHE A 135 -3.39 -9.60 11.39
CA PHE A 135 -3.41 -8.32 12.10
C PHE A 135 -4.29 -7.27 11.38
N PHE A 136 -4.16 -7.16 10.06
CA PHE A 136 -5.00 -6.27 9.25
C PHE A 136 -6.50 -6.58 9.40
N LYS A 137 -6.85 -7.86 9.31
CA LYS A 137 -8.23 -8.30 9.44
C LYS A 137 -8.78 -7.99 10.85
N GLU A 138 -7.99 -8.26 11.89
CA GLU A 138 -8.37 -7.97 13.27
C GLU A 138 -8.60 -6.48 13.52
N ILE A 139 -7.70 -5.62 13.04
CA ILE A 139 -7.92 -4.16 13.10
C ILE A 139 -9.25 -3.80 12.43
N GLY A 140 -9.51 -4.32 11.22
CA GLY A 140 -10.76 -4.07 10.52
C GLY A 140 -11.99 -4.53 11.31
N GLN A 141 -11.94 -5.73 11.92
CA GLN A 141 -13.04 -6.27 12.73
C GLN A 141 -13.29 -5.46 14.00
N ILE A 142 -12.23 -5.08 14.71
CA ILE A 142 -12.33 -4.23 15.90
C ILE A 142 -12.89 -2.86 15.52
N ALA A 143 -12.43 -2.27 14.42
CA ALA A 143 -12.97 -0.99 13.95
C ALA A 143 -14.46 -1.06 13.66
N MET A 144 -14.93 -2.13 13.01
CA MET A 144 -16.36 -2.34 12.75
C MET A 144 -17.18 -2.53 14.03
N SER A 145 -16.61 -3.10 15.09
CA SER A 145 -17.31 -3.25 16.39
C SER A 145 -17.45 -1.94 17.17
N VAL A 146 -16.71 -0.91 16.79
CA VAL A 146 -16.72 0.42 17.43
C VAL A 146 -17.00 1.56 16.43
N ILE A 147 -17.60 1.23 15.30
CA ILE A 147 -17.79 2.16 14.18
C ILE A 147 -18.58 3.41 14.56
N ASP A 148 -19.54 3.28 15.48
CA ASP A 148 -20.38 4.37 15.98
C ASP A 148 -19.71 5.17 17.14
N ASP A 149 -18.49 4.78 17.55
CA ASP A 149 -17.72 5.48 18.58
C ASP A 149 -16.52 6.19 17.94
N PRO A 150 -16.65 7.50 17.63
CA PRO A 150 -15.59 8.23 16.93
C PRO A 150 -14.29 8.34 17.73
N VAL A 151 -14.37 8.27 19.07
CA VAL A 151 -13.17 8.32 19.92
C VAL A 151 -12.37 7.02 19.81
N LYS A 152 -13.03 5.87 19.87
CA LYS A 152 -12.38 4.57 19.71
C LYS A 152 -11.89 4.37 18.28
N LEU A 153 -12.69 4.75 17.29
CA LEU A 153 -12.29 4.67 15.89
C LEU A 153 -11.01 5.49 15.63
N LYS A 154 -10.93 6.72 16.17
CA LYS A 154 -9.73 7.55 16.05
C LYS A 154 -8.50 6.92 16.73
N LYS A 155 -8.67 6.20 17.85
CA LYS A 155 -7.57 5.45 18.48
C LYS A 155 -7.08 4.32 17.58
N LEU A 156 -7.98 3.59 16.92
CA LEU A 156 -7.60 2.54 15.95
C LEU A 156 -6.91 3.10 14.72
N GLN A 157 -7.35 4.24 14.20
CA GLN A 157 -6.64 4.94 13.12
C GLN A 157 -5.19 5.27 13.52
N ARG A 158 -4.97 5.70 14.78
CA ARG A 158 -3.61 5.96 15.28
C ARG A 158 -2.79 4.68 15.42
N ILE A 159 -3.38 3.58 15.86
CA ILE A 159 -2.70 2.28 15.91
C ILE A 159 -2.30 1.87 14.49
N TYR A 160 -3.22 1.96 13.52
CA TYR A 160 -2.92 1.72 12.11
C TYR A 160 -1.74 2.59 11.64
N TRP A 161 -1.78 3.88 11.93
CA TRP A 161 -0.73 4.82 11.56
C TRP A 161 0.64 4.42 12.13
N PHE A 162 0.73 4.18 13.43
CA PHE A 162 2.01 3.84 14.07
C PHE A 162 2.51 2.43 13.76
N THR A 163 1.66 1.53 13.28
CA THR A 163 2.05 0.16 12.95
C THR A 163 2.20 -0.03 11.45
N ILE A 164 1.14 0.17 10.70
CA ILE A 164 1.09 -0.17 9.27
C ILE A 164 1.82 0.87 8.41
N GLU A 165 1.69 2.15 8.76
CA GLU A 165 2.34 3.22 7.98
C GLU A 165 3.79 3.46 8.42
N PHE A 166 4.08 3.45 9.72
CA PHE A 166 5.37 3.81 10.28
C PHE A 166 5.99 2.71 11.14
N GLY A 167 5.59 1.47 10.94
CA GLY A 167 6.02 0.34 11.75
C GLY A 167 7.48 -0.07 11.54
N LEU A 168 8.13 -0.37 12.65
CA LEU A 168 9.45 -0.99 12.71
C LEU A 168 9.36 -2.31 13.46
N ILE A 169 10.10 -3.32 13.02
CA ILE A 169 10.22 -4.60 13.72
C ILE A 169 11.67 -4.86 14.12
N LYS A 170 11.89 -5.32 15.35
CA LYS A 170 13.23 -5.71 15.80
C LYS A 170 13.52 -7.15 15.38
N LYS A 171 14.60 -7.33 14.59
CA LYS A 171 15.12 -8.65 14.17
C LYS A 171 16.63 -8.70 14.42
N HIS A 172 17.10 -9.72 15.15
CA HIS A 172 18.53 -9.92 15.43
C HIS A 172 19.23 -8.63 15.89
N ASP A 173 18.64 -7.93 16.87
CA ASP A 173 19.11 -6.65 17.43
C ASP A 173 19.15 -5.44 16.47
N LYS A 174 18.61 -5.58 15.27
CA LYS A 174 18.43 -4.47 14.32
C LYS A 174 16.96 -4.15 14.12
N PHE A 175 16.66 -2.87 13.97
CA PHE A 175 15.34 -2.45 13.51
C PHE A 175 15.22 -2.57 11.99
N LYS A 176 14.11 -3.12 11.54
CA LYS A 176 13.76 -3.27 10.13
C LYS A 176 12.44 -2.56 9.85
N ILE A 177 12.35 -1.88 8.73
CA ILE A 177 11.17 -1.15 8.29
C ILE A 177 10.17 -2.13 7.68
N TYR A 178 8.91 -2.05 8.09
CA TYR A 178 7.80 -2.68 7.39
C TYR A 178 6.65 -1.71 7.12
N GLY A 179 6.71 -0.49 7.68
CA GLY A 179 5.70 0.54 7.53
C GLY A 179 5.67 1.12 6.11
N ALA A 180 4.49 1.14 5.48
CA ALA A 180 4.31 1.53 4.09
C ALA A 180 4.61 3.02 3.84
N GLY A 181 4.31 3.89 4.79
CA GLY A 181 4.64 5.31 4.74
C GLY A 181 6.15 5.52 4.59
N ILE A 182 6.96 4.77 5.35
CA ILE A 182 8.41 4.82 5.23
C ILE A 182 8.87 4.17 3.91
N ILE A 183 8.34 2.99 3.58
CA ILE A 183 8.73 2.23 2.38
C ILE A 183 8.53 3.05 1.10
N SER A 184 7.46 3.83 1.00
CA SER A 184 7.15 4.61 -0.21
C SER A 184 7.77 6.00 -0.24
N SER A 185 8.26 6.51 0.90
CA SER A 185 8.78 7.87 1.02
C SER A 185 10.29 7.93 0.80
N LYS A 186 10.71 8.88 -0.04
CA LYS A 186 12.13 9.18 -0.28
C LYS A 186 12.82 9.72 0.97
N GLU A 187 12.12 10.54 1.75
CA GLU A 187 12.71 11.23 2.89
C GLU A 187 12.66 10.39 4.17
N GLU A 188 11.56 9.66 4.39
CA GLU A 188 11.39 8.81 5.57
C GLU A 188 12.25 7.53 5.53
N SER A 189 12.74 7.13 4.35
CA SER A 189 13.57 5.93 4.17
C SER A 189 15.08 6.22 4.21
N LYS A 190 15.50 7.41 4.67
CA LYS A 190 16.91 7.80 4.89
C LYS A 190 17.30 7.62 6.38
#